data_bf0668631918d616aaa23b943ede7e55
#
_entry.id   bf0668631918d616aaa23b943ede7e55
#
_cell.length_a   1.000
_cell.length_b   1.000
_cell.length_c   1.000
_cell.angle_alpha   90.00
_cell.angle_beta   90.00
_cell.angle_gamma   90.00
#
_symmetry.space_group_name_H-M   'P 1'
#
loop_
_entity.id
_entity.type
_entity.pdbx_description
1 polymer ?
#
loop_
_entity_poly.entity_id
_entity_poly.type
_entity_poly.pdbx_seq_one_letter_code
_entity_poly.pdbx_strand_id
1 'polypeptide(L)'
;MKKVRFWAVLAIGFMSVMSIKAQGQRMNEFQNEFSKYQTQYRELMHSGKHKEAMAPLASCIAMLDTTTIFKVSPIPEAAILEQKGLLYYDYACCYALVGQKKQALAALEQSVLLGYKDYNNMVNDNDLRSLRKDKKYQALLAQVNDRQPLSVLKKSAPYAKDAARQDILFRYQPKESKNLRMVRDYFKLDSVAGQGDELSKIINLLHFAHDNIRHDGGNQAFAELDAIDLYNYYKTTGKGVNCRQLAISLCEMYLSMGIPARYVTCMPADSLDYECHVINTVWSEQLQKWLYIDPTMDAWVTDENGTMLSIAEVRERLINDQPLVLCETANWNHESQQTKEYYLETYMAKNLYYFVCKKLNRFNPESLYRNNDPADDVRLIPVGFVNNNWKCDTTTDPEVFWAKPKKEQ
;
A
#
# COMPACT_ATOMS: atom_id res chain seq x y z
N MET A 1 -22.56 3.50 -9.08
CA MET A 1 -22.32 2.07 -9.39
C MET A 1 -21.34 1.56 -8.33
N LYS A 2 -21.85 0.89 -7.27
CA LYS A 2 -21.01 0.35 -6.18
C LYS A 2 -20.14 -0.77 -6.76
N LYS A 3 -18.81 -0.59 -6.84
CA LYS A 3 -17.88 -1.65 -7.21
C LYS A 3 -17.87 -2.69 -6.10
N VAL A 4 -18.39 -3.87 -6.41
CA VAL A 4 -18.32 -5.07 -5.59
C VAL A 4 -16.87 -5.44 -5.44
N ARG A 5 -16.29 -5.24 -4.25
CA ARG A 5 -15.02 -5.89 -3.89
C ARG A 5 -15.30 -7.35 -3.64
N PHE A 6 -15.02 -8.13 -4.65
CA PHE A 6 -15.19 -9.59 -4.61
C PHE A 6 -13.93 -10.25 -4.05
N TRP A 7 -14.16 -11.24 -3.24
CA TRP A 7 -13.30 -12.27 -2.73
C TRP A 7 -12.15 -12.68 -3.68
N ALA A 8 -10.98 -12.27 -3.40
CA ALA A 8 -9.76 -12.84 -3.96
C ALA A 8 -8.76 -13.12 -2.84
N VAL A 9 -9.18 -13.95 -1.86
CA VAL A 9 -8.24 -14.61 -0.96
C VAL A 9 -8.81 -15.98 -0.63
N LEU A 10 -8.56 -16.94 -1.49
CA LEU A 10 -8.70 -18.36 -1.14
C LEU A 10 -7.91 -19.21 -2.15
N ALA A 11 -6.64 -19.35 -1.91
CA ALA A 11 -5.90 -20.54 -2.32
C ALA A 11 -4.54 -20.52 -1.63
N ILE A 12 -4.38 -21.27 -0.55
CA ILE A 12 -3.10 -21.88 -0.15
C ILE A 12 -3.41 -22.92 0.95
N GLY A 13 -2.93 -24.14 0.73
CA GLY A 13 -2.45 -24.96 1.82
C GLY A 13 -2.98 -26.37 1.94
N PHE A 14 -2.19 -27.29 1.55
CA PHE A 14 -2.31 -28.76 1.63
C PHE A 14 -2.61 -29.29 3.01
N MET A 15 -3.64 -30.19 3.11
CA MET A 15 -3.70 -31.25 4.13
C MET A 15 -4.49 -32.45 3.62
N SER A 16 -4.09 -33.66 4.05
CA SER A 16 -4.48 -35.02 3.73
C SER A 16 -5.81 -35.26 2.97
N VAL A 17 -5.74 -36.07 1.93
CA VAL A 17 -6.72 -36.25 0.85
C VAL A 17 -8.14 -36.66 1.29
N MET A 18 -8.34 -37.29 2.46
CA MET A 18 -9.69 -37.67 2.92
C MET A 18 -10.42 -36.62 3.74
N SER A 19 -9.71 -35.77 4.47
CA SER A 19 -10.31 -34.63 5.18
C SER A 19 -10.60 -33.48 4.22
N ILE A 20 -9.86 -33.32 3.13
CA ILE A 20 -9.98 -32.30 2.12
C ILE A 20 -11.33 -32.36 1.37
N LYS A 21 -11.79 -33.55 0.97
CA LYS A 21 -13.09 -33.68 0.26
C LYS A 21 -14.28 -33.31 1.14
N ALA A 22 -14.31 -33.79 2.39
CA ALA A 22 -15.40 -33.47 3.32
C ALA A 22 -15.37 -31.97 3.74
N GLN A 23 -14.18 -31.40 3.89
CA GLN A 23 -13.98 -29.99 4.23
C GLN A 23 -14.33 -29.08 3.04
N GLY A 24 -13.95 -29.49 1.82
CA GLY A 24 -14.34 -28.80 0.58
C GLY A 24 -15.86 -28.81 0.34
N GLN A 25 -16.53 -29.94 0.61
CA GLN A 25 -17.98 -30.02 0.47
C GLN A 25 -18.71 -29.11 1.48
N ARG A 26 -18.32 -29.10 2.75
CA ARG A 26 -18.87 -28.20 3.77
C ARG A 26 -18.62 -26.72 3.46
N MET A 27 -17.46 -26.40 2.89
CA MET A 27 -17.16 -25.04 2.44
C MET A 27 -18.07 -24.61 1.29
N ASN A 28 -18.28 -25.47 0.30
CA ASN A 28 -19.18 -25.20 -0.82
C ASN A 28 -20.63 -25.04 -0.34
N GLU A 29 -21.09 -25.86 0.58
CA GLU A 29 -22.42 -25.73 1.20
C GLU A 29 -22.56 -24.39 1.93
N PHE A 30 -21.57 -24.03 2.76
CA PHE A 30 -21.52 -22.71 3.42
C PHE A 30 -21.55 -21.57 2.42
N GLN A 31 -20.69 -21.60 1.39
CA GLN A 31 -20.61 -20.54 0.36
C GLN A 31 -21.93 -20.39 -0.39
N ASN A 32 -22.56 -21.48 -0.75
CA ASN A 32 -23.84 -21.49 -1.47
C ASN A 32 -24.97 -20.90 -0.62
N GLU A 33 -25.05 -21.32 0.65
CA GLU A 33 -26.06 -20.82 1.57
C GLU A 33 -25.85 -19.34 1.91
N PHE A 34 -24.61 -18.94 2.20
CA PHE A 34 -24.25 -17.55 2.47
C PHE A 34 -24.55 -16.66 1.24
N SER A 35 -24.17 -17.10 0.03
CA SER A 35 -24.44 -16.38 -1.20
C SER A 35 -25.93 -16.24 -1.47
N LYS A 36 -26.73 -17.26 -1.15
CA LYS A 36 -28.21 -17.22 -1.26
C LYS A 36 -28.77 -16.11 -0.39
N TYR A 37 -28.44 -16.06 0.90
CA TYR A 37 -28.93 -15.01 1.81
C TYR A 37 -28.38 -13.64 1.39
N GLN A 38 -27.13 -13.57 0.95
CA GLN A 38 -26.53 -12.33 0.48
C GLN A 38 -27.24 -11.77 -0.76
N THR A 39 -27.57 -12.60 -1.71
CA THR A 39 -28.32 -12.22 -2.91
C THR A 39 -29.73 -11.75 -2.53
N GLN A 40 -30.41 -12.54 -1.69
CA GLN A 40 -31.76 -12.24 -1.25
C GLN A 40 -31.86 -10.88 -0.53
N TYR A 41 -30.97 -10.57 0.42
CA TYR A 41 -31.05 -9.27 1.12
C TYR A 41 -30.73 -8.11 0.17
N ARG A 42 -29.79 -8.28 -0.75
CA ARG A 42 -29.43 -7.24 -1.73
C ARG A 42 -30.59 -6.93 -2.67
N GLU A 43 -31.28 -7.94 -3.19
CA GLU A 43 -32.46 -7.75 -4.03
C GLU A 43 -33.58 -7.03 -3.27
N LEU A 44 -33.81 -7.39 -2.01
CA LEU A 44 -34.80 -6.73 -1.15
C LEU A 44 -34.41 -5.27 -0.86
N MET A 45 -33.14 -4.97 -0.62
CA MET A 45 -32.65 -3.61 -0.46
C MET A 45 -32.87 -2.79 -1.75
N HIS A 46 -32.49 -3.33 -2.90
CA HIS A 46 -32.70 -2.65 -4.19
C HIS A 46 -34.17 -2.41 -4.53
N SER A 47 -35.06 -3.28 -4.09
CA SER A 47 -36.52 -3.13 -4.30
C SER A 47 -37.20 -2.27 -3.24
N GLY A 48 -36.46 -1.66 -2.32
CA GLY A 48 -37.00 -0.81 -1.24
C GLY A 48 -37.66 -1.59 -0.10
N LYS A 49 -37.55 -2.92 -0.07
CA LYS A 49 -38.13 -3.80 0.94
C LYS A 49 -37.19 -3.96 2.15
N HIS A 50 -36.80 -2.83 2.74
CA HIS A 50 -35.74 -2.79 3.75
C HIS A 50 -36.06 -3.59 5.01
N LYS A 51 -37.34 -3.65 5.43
CA LYS A 51 -37.77 -4.45 6.58
C LYS A 51 -37.62 -5.96 6.30
N GLU A 52 -37.95 -6.39 5.11
CA GLU A 52 -37.86 -7.80 4.68
C GLU A 52 -36.37 -8.23 4.49
N ALA A 53 -35.49 -7.30 4.10
CA ALA A 53 -34.06 -7.54 3.95
C ALA A 53 -33.36 -7.91 5.26
N MET A 54 -33.91 -7.53 6.41
CA MET A 54 -33.28 -7.76 7.71
C MET A 54 -33.14 -9.25 8.05
N ALA A 55 -34.11 -10.09 7.68
CA ALA A 55 -34.07 -11.52 8.02
C ALA A 55 -32.93 -12.27 7.32
N PRO A 56 -32.78 -12.22 5.97
CA PRO A 56 -31.66 -12.86 5.32
C PRO A 56 -30.31 -12.23 5.69
N LEU A 57 -30.27 -10.93 6.00
CA LEU A 57 -29.07 -10.26 6.48
C LEU A 57 -28.65 -10.76 7.87
N ALA A 58 -29.60 -10.97 8.80
CA ALA A 58 -29.35 -11.59 10.08
C ALA A 58 -28.85 -13.03 9.93
N SER A 59 -29.34 -13.78 8.95
CA SER A 59 -28.85 -15.12 8.63
C SER A 59 -27.37 -15.08 8.16
N CYS A 60 -26.99 -14.12 7.32
CA CYS A 60 -25.59 -13.92 6.94
C CYS A 60 -24.69 -13.65 8.15
N ILE A 61 -25.12 -12.78 9.08
CA ILE A 61 -24.39 -12.45 10.30
C ILE A 61 -24.21 -13.70 11.18
N ALA A 62 -25.28 -14.46 11.39
CA ALA A 62 -25.26 -15.69 12.21
C ALA A 62 -24.34 -16.77 11.59
N MET A 63 -24.30 -16.92 10.27
CA MET A 63 -23.41 -17.83 9.58
C MET A 63 -21.94 -17.49 9.78
N LEU A 64 -21.61 -16.23 10.01
CA LEU A 64 -20.25 -15.76 10.32
C LEU A 64 -19.91 -15.90 11.81
N ASP A 65 -20.64 -16.70 12.59
CA ASP A 65 -20.21 -17.07 13.93
C ASP A 65 -18.90 -17.81 13.88
N THR A 66 -17.91 -17.29 14.60
CA THR A 66 -16.51 -17.79 14.54
C THR A 66 -16.40 -19.28 14.86
N THR A 67 -17.22 -19.79 15.80
CA THR A 67 -17.20 -21.21 16.18
C THR A 67 -17.67 -22.14 15.07
N THR A 68 -18.60 -21.71 14.26
CA THR A 68 -19.13 -22.48 13.11
C THR A 68 -18.16 -22.44 11.93
N ILE A 69 -17.62 -21.28 11.61
CA ILE A 69 -16.69 -21.11 10.46
C ILE A 69 -15.35 -21.77 10.71
N PHE A 70 -14.75 -21.65 11.89
CA PHE A 70 -13.49 -22.32 12.22
C PHE A 70 -13.54 -23.83 12.12
N LYS A 71 -14.73 -24.43 12.27
CA LYS A 71 -14.95 -25.85 12.03
C LYS A 71 -14.97 -26.22 10.55
N VAL A 72 -15.19 -25.23 9.67
CA VAL A 72 -15.41 -25.44 8.23
C VAL A 72 -14.22 -24.99 7.39
N SER A 73 -13.52 -23.92 7.81
CA SER A 73 -12.44 -23.33 7.02
C SER A 73 -11.36 -22.65 7.88
N PRO A 74 -10.12 -22.61 7.41
CA PRO A 74 -9.03 -21.85 8.03
C PRO A 74 -9.10 -20.34 7.69
N ILE A 75 -10.28 -19.73 7.58
CA ILE A 75 -10.42 -18.28 7.32
C ILE A 75 -9.89 -17.53 8.55
N PRO A 76 -8.99 -16.53 8.37
CA PRO A 76 -8.50 -15.72 9.47
C PRO A 76 -9.65 -15.01 10.20
N GLU A 77 -9.59 -14.99 11.53
CA GLU A 77 -10.61 -14.33 12.37
C GLU A 77 -10.83 -12.87 11.97
N ALA A 78 -9.75 -12.15 11.66
CA ALA A 78 -9.82 -10.76 11.22
C ALA A 78 -10.70 -10.58 9.97
N ALA A 79 -10.62 -11.48 8.99
CA ALA A 79 -11.45 -11.43 7.79
C ALA A 79 -12.94 -11.69 8.09
N ILE A 80 -13.22 -12.56 9.05
CA ILE A 80 -14.59 -12.82 9.51
C ILE A 80 -15.17 -11.60 10.22
N LEU A 81 -14.38 -10.96 11.10
CA LEU A 81 -14.80 -9.76 11.82
C LEU A 81 -15.03 -8.58 10.86
N GLU A 82 -14.15 -8.40 9.88
CA GLU A 82 -14.33 -7.37 8.83
C GLU A 82 -15.62 -7.60 8.04
N GLN A 83 -15.87 -8.84 7.60
CA GLN A 83 -17.10 -9.19 6.89
C GLN A 83 -18.35 -8.98 7.74
N LYS A 84 -18.32 -9.37 9.03
CA LYS A 84 -19.42 -9.08 9.96
C LYS A 84 -19.63 -7.58 10.15
N GLY A 85 -18.56 -6.80 10.21
CA GLY A 85 -18.62 -5.34 10.28
C GLY A 85 -19.38 -4.73 9.11
N LEU A 86 -19.13 -5.20 7.89
CA LEU A 86 -19.83 -4.77 6.68
C LEU A 86 -21.33 -5.14 6.73
N LEU A 87 -21.67 -6.34 7.19
CA LEU A 87 -23.06 -6.76 7.31
C LEU A 87 -23.82 -5.98 8.38
N TYR A 88 -23.18 -5.64 9.51
CA TYR A 88 -23.77 -4.75 10.52
C TYR A 88 -23.97 -3.33 10.00
N TYR A 89 -23.11 -2.85 9.09
CA TYR A 89 -23.31 -1.59 8.41
C TYR A 89 -24.58 -1.62 7.54
N ASP A 90 -24.74 -2.66 6.70
CA ASP A 90 -25.95 -2.85 5.90
C ASP A 90 -27.21 -2.98 6.79
N TYR A 91 -27.06 -3.62 7.94
CA TYR A 91 -28.14 -3.74 8.93
C TYR A 91 -28.52 -2.38 9.53
N ALA A 92 -27.53 -1.52 9.80
CA ALA A 92 -27.79 -0.15 10.24
C ALA A 92 -28.53 0.67 9.18
N CYS A 93 -28.18 0.51 7.88
CA CYS A 93 -28.90 1.12 6.76
C CYS A 93 -30.37 0.66 6.72
N CYS A 94 -30.63 -0.65 6.84
CA CYS A 94 -31.98 -1.18 6.89
C CYS A 94 -32.81 -0.53 8.02
N TYR A 95 -32.29 -0.49 9.25
CA TYR A 95 -32.96 0.13 10.39
C TYR A 95 -33.19 1.63 10.20
N ALA A 96 -32.22 2.35 9.63
CA ALA A 96 -32.34 3.78 9.40
C ALA A 96 -33.44 4.11 8.37
N LEU A 97 -33.52 3.31 7.28
CA LEU A 97 -34.52 3.46 6.22
C LEU A 97 -35.95 3.16 6.68
N VAL A 98 -36.13 2.24 7.65
CA VAL A 98 -37.43 1.98 8.25
C VAL A 98 -37.75 2.86 9.48
N GLY A 99 -36.90 3.87 9.76
CA GLY A 99 -37.11 4.85 10.82
C GLY A 99 -36.76 4.37 12.24
N GLN A 100 -36.14 3.20 12.38
CA GLN A 100 -35.75 2.63 13.68
C GLN A 100 -34.36 3.13 14.10
N LYS A 101 -34.26 4.44 14.39
CA LYS A 101 -32.97 5.12 14.64
C LYS A 101 -32.12 4.51 15.76
N LYS A 102 -32.76 4.08 16.86
CA LYS A 102 -32.04 3.48 18.00
C LYS A 102 -31.36 2.18 17.62
N GLN A 103 -32.06 1.32 16.87
CA GLN A 103 -31.52 0.06 16.38
C GLN A 103 -30.44 0.29 15.30
N ALA A 104 -30.68 1.29 14.43
CA ALA A 104 -29.67 1.68 13.41
C ALA A 104 -28.34 2.12 14.06
N LEU A 105 -28.38 2.96 15.08
CA LEU A 105 -27.19 3.38 15.82
C LEU A 105 -26.51 2.23 16.56
N ALA A 106 -27.28 1.28 17.12
CA ALA A 106 -26.70 0.10 17.76
C ALA A 106 -26.02 -0.83 16.76
N ALA A 107 -26.64 -1.06 15.60
CA ALA A 107 -26.02 -1.85 14.53
C ALA A 107 -24.77 -1.16 13.95
N LEU A 108 -24.81 0.16 13.77
CA LEU A 108 -23.65 0.93 13.30
C LEU A 108 -22.48 0.88 14.31
N GLU A 109 -22.78 0.94 15.60
CA GLU A 109 -21.77 0.75 16.66
C GLU A 109 -21.12 -0.63 16.58
N GLN A 110 -21.90 -1.70 16.39
CA GLN A 110 -21.34 -3.04 16.17
C GLN A 110 -20.48 -3.09 14.92
N SER A 111 -20.90 -2.47 13.83
CA SER A 111 -20.09 -2.35 12.61
C SER A 111 -18.72 -1.70 12.89
N VAL A 112 -18.73 -0.57 13.58
CA VAL A 112 -17.50 0.15 13.95
C VAL A 112 -16.64 -0.66 14.92
N LEU A 113 -17.21 -1.33 15.92
CA LEU A 113 -16.48 -2.19 16.86
C LEU A 113 -15.82 -3.38 16.15
N LEU A 114 -16.43 -3.92 15.10
CA LEU A 114 -15.91 -5.00 14.28
C LEU A 114 -14.91 -4.56 13.22
N GLY A 115 -14.51 -3.27 13.21
CA GLY A 115 -13.44 -2.79 12.37
C GLY A 115 -13.89 -2.09 11.09
N TYR A 116 -15.17 -1.71 10.93
CA TYR A 116 -15.60 -0.91 9.79
C TYR A 116 -14.74 0.37 9.66
N LYS A 117 -14.23 0.62 8.44
CA LYS A 117 -13.25 1.67 8.20
C LYS A 117 -13.54 2.58 6.99
N ASP A 118 -14.63 2.40 6.26
CA ASP A 118 -14.95 3.23 5.11
C ASP A 118 -15.64 4.54 5.53
N TYR A 119 -14.82 5.53 5.90
CA TYR A 119 -15.27 6.86 6.31
C TYR A 119 -16.08 7.56 5.21
N ASN A 120 -15.58 7.53 3.96
CA ASN A 120 -16.20 8.23 2.85
C ASN A 120 -17.57 7.64 2.51
N ASN A 121 -17.72 6.32 2.58
CA ASN A 121 -19.01 5.69 2.43
C ASN A 121 -19.95 6.12 3.55
N MET A 122 -19.50 6.07 4.82
CA MET A 122 -20.33 6.42 5.98
C MET A 122 -20.84 7.87 5.93
N VAL A 123 -19.99 8.83 5.53
CA VAL A 123 -20.36 10.26 5.40
C VAL A 123 -21.40 10.49 4.30
N ASN A 124 -21.23 9.82 3.15
CA ASN A 124 -21.99 10.10 1.95
C ASN A 124 -23.20 9.19 1.75
N ASP A 125 -23.35 8.13 2.57
CA ASP A 125 -24.42 7.16 2.43
C ASP A 125 -25.79 7.78 2.74
N ASN A 126 -26.67 7.86 1.74
CA ASN A 126 -28.00 8.42 1.87
C ASN A 126 -28.90 7.59 2.79
N ASP A 127 -28.64 6.31 2.96
CA ASP A 127 -29.41 5.42 3.81
C ASP A 127 -29.29 5.83 5.28
N LEU A 128 -28.12 6.40 5.66
CA LEU A 128 -27.85 6.92 7.01
C LEU A 128 -28.19 8.40 7.21
N ARG A 129 -28.78 9.08 6.21
CA ARG A 129 -29.09 10.52 6.25
C ARG A 129 -29.87 10.94 7.51
N SER A 130 -30.81 10.08 7.97
CA SER A 130 -31.64 10.35 9.15
C SER A 130 -30.84 10.36 10.46
N LEU A 131 -29.62 9.80 10.48
CA LEU A 131 -28.74 9.68 11.65
C LEU A 131 -27.71 10.79 11.73
N ARG A 132 -27.39 11.49 10.63
CA ARG A 132 -26.24 12.40 10.53
C ARG A 132 -26.17 13.48 11.61
N LYS A 133 -27.31 13.93 12.15
CA LYS A 133 -27.37 14.92 13.23
C LYS A 133 -27.33 14.33 14.66
N ASP A 134 -27.31 13.00 14.76
CA ASP A 134 -27.26 12.32 16.05
C ASP A 134 -25.84 12.36 16.63
N LYS A 135 -25.73 12.67 17.94
CA LYS A 135 -24.42 12.76 18.63
C LYS A 135 -23.66 11.41 18.61
N LYS A 136 -24.38 10.29 18.72
CA LYS A 136 -23.79 8.96 18.69
C LYS A 136 -23.25 8.63 17.29
N TYR A 137 -24.00 8.99 16.23
CA TYR A 137 -23.53 8.86 14.85
C TYR A 137 -22.25 9.66 14.63
N GLN A 138 -22.20 10.92 15.08
CA GLN A 138 -21.02 11.76 14.95
C GLN A 138 -19.79 11.19 15.70
N ALA A 139 -20.01 10.62 16.90
CA ALA A 139 -18.97 9.96 17.66
C ALA A 139 -18.44 8.69 16.95
N LEU A 140 -19.32 7.88 16.35
CA LEU A 140 -18.94 6.71 15.58
C LEU A 140 -18.20 7.11 14.28
N LEU A 141 -18.67 8.15 13.61
CA LEU A 141 -18.01 8.70 12.42
C LEU A 141 -16.59 9.19 12.74
N ALA A 142 -16.41 9.86 13.88
CA ALA A 142 -15.08 10.28 14.34
C ALA A 142 -14.15 9.07 14.60
N GLN A 143 -14.66 7.99 15.21
CA GLN A 143 -13.89 6.76 15.40
C GLN A 143 -13.46 6.12 14.07
N VAL A 144 -14.33 6.13 13.05
CA VAL A 144 -13.99 5.63 11.70
C VAL A 144 -12.97 6.53 11.03
N ASN A 145 -13.10 7.86 11.19
CA ASN A 145 -12.12 8.82 10.69
C ASN A 145 -10.73 8.62 11.32
N ASP A 146 -10.68 8.34 12.61
CA ASP A 146 -9.44 8.09 13.35
C ASP A 146 -8.65 6.89 12.86
N ARG A 147 -9.30 5.97 12.16
CA ARG A 147 -8.70 4.78 11.52
C ARG A 147 -8.28 5.00 10.08
N GLN A 148 -8.59 6.19 9.50
CA GLN A 148 -8.14 6.47 8.14
C GLN A 148 -6.62 6.58 8.06
N PRO A 149 -6.00 6.12 6.96
CA PRO A 149 -4.55 6.14 6.81
C PRO A 149 -3.91 7.49 7.13
N LEU A 150 -4.47 8.58 6.60
CA LEU A 150 -3.97 9.92 6.86
C LEU A 150 -4.12 10.33 8.33
N SER A 151 -5.22 9.95 8.99
CA SER A 151 -5.42 10.25 10.42
C SER A 151 -4.43 9.48 11.29
N VAL A 152 -4.13 8.21 10.94
CA VAL A 152 -3.10 7.41 11.62
C VAL A 152 -1.72 8.04 11.43
N LEU A 153 -1.38 8.46 10.20
CA LEU A 153 -0.11 9.12 9.91
C LEU A 153 0.05 10.44 10.69
N LYS A 154 -0.99 11.29 10.74
CA LYS A 154 -0.99 12.54 11.50
C LYS A 154 -0.80 12.35 13.01
N LYS A 155 -1.24 11.22 13.55
CA LYS A 155 -1.08 10.85 14.96
C LYS A 155 0.24 10.14 15.24
N SER A 156 1.07 9.87 14.23
CA SER A 156 2.37 9.23 14.43
C SER A 156 3.28 10.10 15.31
N ALA A 157 4.07 9.44 16.16
CA ALA A 157 5.13 10.14 16.86
C ALA A 157 6.12 10.78 15.86
N PRO A 158 6.74 11.91 16.19
CA PRO A 158 7.71 12.55 15.32
C PRO A 158 8.96 11.70 15.14
N TYR A 159 9.68 11.94 14.06
CA TYR A 159 11.10 11.60 14.01
C TYR A 159 11.89 12.57 14.87
N ALA A 160 12.99 12.13 15.46
CA ALA A 160 13.81 12.98 16.30
C ALA A 160 15.29 12.64 16.11
N LYS A 161 16.14 13.66 16.23
CA LYS A 161 17.59 13.46 16.24
C LYS A 161 17.96 12.51 17.36
N ASP A 162 18.71 11.46 17.02
CA ASP A 162 19.22 10.50 17.99
C ASP A 162 20.44 11.11 18.69
N ALA A 163 20.39 11.17 20.03
CA ALA A 163 21.53 11.63 20.84
C ALA A 163 22.75 10.70 20.72
N ALA A 164 22.53 9.43 20.39
CA ALA A 164 23.56 8.42 20.14
C ALA A 164 23.81 8.21 18.64
N ARG A 165 23.83 9.30 17.86
CA ARG A 165 23.96 9.29 16.40
C ARG A 165 24.95 8.22 15.90
N GLN A 166 24.40 7.18 15.27
CA GLN A 166 25.20 6.23 14.52
C GLN A 166 25.45 6.79 13.12
N ASP A 167 26.71 6.88 12.70
CA ASP A 167 27.04 7.22 11.32
C ASP A 167 26.73 6.04 10.40
N ILE A 168 25.56 6.08 9.76
CA ILE A 168 25.16 5.11 8.75
C ILE A 168 25.80 5.51 7.42
N LEU A 169 26.66 4.65 6.89
CA LEU A 169 27.34 4.91 5.63
C LEU A 169 26.57 4.30 4.47
N PHE A 170 25.95 5.15 3.64
CA PHE A 170 25.38 4.74 2.37
C PHE A 170 26.42 4.72 1.26
N ARG A 171 26.44 3.65 0.47
CA ARG A 171 27.35 3.46 -0.64
C ARG A 171 26.55 3.24 -1.92
N TYR A 172 27.12 3.75 -3.03
CA TYR A 172 26.53 3.66 -4.37
C TYR A 172 27.54 3.04 -5.31
N GLN A 173 27.15 2.03 -6.06
CA GLN A 173 28.04 1.39 -7.01
C GLN A 173 28.41 2.39 -8.12
N PRO A 174 29.71 2.54 -8.47
CA PRO A 174 30.14 3.41 -9.55
C PRO A 174 29.51 3.03 -10.90
N LYS A 175 29.06 4.02 -11.68
CA LYS A 175 28.43 3.82 -12.99
C LYS A 175 29.34 3.13 -14.00
N GLU A 176 30.66 3.23 -13.82
CA GLU A 176 31.67 2.60 -14.64
C GLU A 176 31.83 1.10 -14.40
N SER A 177 31.19 0.57 -13.35
CA SER A 177 31.24 -0.87 -13.08
C SER A 177 30.58 -1.66 -14.22
N LYS A 178 31.15 -2.83 -14.53
CA LYS A 178 30.76 -3.66 -15.68
C LYS A 178 29.22 -3.88 -15.73
N ASN A 179 28.61 -4.19 -14.61
CA ASN A 179 27.18 -4.52 -14.53
C ASN A 179 26.30 -3.30 -14.85
N LEU A 180 26.62 -2.14 -14.28
CA LEU A 180 25.83 -0.93 -14.52
C LEU A 180 26.03 -0.40 -15.94
N ARG A 181 27.23 -0.53 -16.52
CA ARG A 181 27.43 -0.25 -17.96
C ARG A 181 26.56 -1.17 -18.82
N MET A 182 26.49 -2.47 -18.49
CA MET A 182 25.62 -3.42 -19.19
C MET A 182 24.15 -2.98 -19.16
N VAL A 183 23.63 -2.54 -18.01
CA VAL A 183 22.27 -2.00 -17.88
C VAL A 183 22.07 -0.78 -18.78
N ARG A 184 23.03 0.18 -18.73
CA ARG A 184 22.99 1.41 -19.53
C ARG A 184 22.97 1.13 -21.03
N ASP A 185 23.85 0.23 -21.50
CA ASP A 185 23.97 -0.13 -22.90
C ASP A 185 22.76 -0.93 -23.39
N TYR A 186 22.28 -1.88 -22.58
CA TYR A 186 21.14 -2.74 -22.90
C TYR A 186 19.88 -1.94 -23.19
N PHE A 187 19.57 -0.98 -22.32
CA PHE A 187 18.39 -0.12 -22.44
C PHE A 187 18.64 1.17 -23.24
N LYS A 188 19.88 1.41 -23.68
CA LYS A 188 20.29 2.66 -24.36
C LYS A 188 19.90 3.90 -23.55
N LEU A 189 20.20 3.88 -22.25
CA LEU A 189 19.68 4.87 -21.29
C LEU A 189 20.13 6.31 -21.57
N ASP A 190 21.25 6.52 -22.26
CA ASP A 190 21.65 7.86 -22.75
C ASP A 190 20.62 8.45 -23.70
N SER A 191 20.07 7.63 -24.59
CA SER A 191 19.02 8.04 -25.51
C SER A 191 17.69 8.25 -24.79
N VAL A 192 17.35 7.35 -23.86
CA VAL A 192 16.13 7.42 -23.04
C VAL A 192 16.13 8.68 -22.18
N ALA A 193 17.20 8.94 -21.47
CA ALA A 193 17.34 10.14 -20.62
C ALA A 193 17.25 11.44 -21.43
N GLY A 194 17.71 11.42 -22.70
CA GLY A 194 17.66 12.58 -23.57
C GLY A 194 18.70 13.66 -23.24
N GLN A 195 18.54 14.83 -23.86
CA GLN A 195 19.47 15.96 -23.74
C GLN A 195 18.97 17.09 -22.84
N GLY A 196 17.85 16.88 -22.12
CA GLY A 196 17.29 17.87 -21.19
C GLY A 196 18.17 18.11 -19.96
N ASP A 197 17.67 18.91 -19.03
CA ASP A 197 18.28 19.11 -17.73
C ASP A 197 18.24 17.83 -16.86
N GLU A 198 18.78 17.90 -15.65
CA GLU A 198 18.84 16.76 -14.74
C GLU A 198 17.45 16.22 -14.39
N LEU A 199 16.49 17.12 -14.07
CA LEU A 199 15.14 16.72 -13.69
C LEU A 199 14.40 16.03 -14.84
N SER A 200 14.54 16.56 -16.06
CA SER A 200 14.01 15.94 -17.28
C SER A 200 14.56 14.52 -17.47
N LYS A 201 15.86 14.32 -17.26
CA LYS A 201 16.49 12.98 -17.35
C LYS A 201 15.96 12.01 -16.30
N ILE A 202 15.77 12.47 -15.06
CA ILE A 202 15.19 11.66 -13.98
C ILE A 202 13.77 11.23 -14.35
N ILE A 203 12.94 12.15 -14.83
CA ILE A 203 11.56 11.88 -15.23
C ILE A 203 11.49 10.96 -16.45
N ASN A 204 12.34 11.17 -17.47
CA ASN A 204 12.36 10.30 -18.65
C ASN A 204 12.73 8.84 -18.30
N LEU A 205 13.62 8.62 -17.34
CA LEU A 205 13.97 7.27 -16.87
C LEU A 205 12.81 6.66 -16.04
N LEU A 206 12.08 7.45 -15.27
CA LEU A 206 10.86 7.02 -14.58
C LEU A 206 9.82 6.52 -15.59
N HIS A 207 9.45 7.35 -16.57
CA HIS A 207 8.50 6.98 -17.63
C HIS A 207 8.95 5.71 -18.34
N PHE A 208 10.24 5.62 -18.71
CA PHE A 208 10.76 4.43 -19.38
C PHE A 208 10.57 3.16 -18.55
N ALA A 209 10.84 3.17 -17.25
CA ALA A 209 10.66 2.00 -16.40
C ALA A 209 9.18 1.62 -16.29
N HIS A 210 8.31 2.59 -16.07
CA HIS A 210 6.85 2.41 -15.97
C HIS A 210 6.25 1.83 -17.27
N ASP A 211 6.63 2.38 -18.43
CA ASP A 211 6.06 2.01 -19.72
C ASP A 211 6.53 0.63 -20.20
N ASN A 212 7.70 0.19 -19.76
CA ASN A 212 8.34 -1.01 -20.30
C ASN A 212 8.23 -2.24 -19.41
N ILE A 213 7.88 -2.10 -18.13
CA ILE A 213 7.72 -3.20 -17.18
C ILE A 213 6.38 -3.03 -16.47
N ARG A 214 5.41 -3.94 -16.75
CA ARG A 214 4.09 -3.92 -16.13
C ARG A 214 4.19 -4.22 -14.64
N HIS A 215 3.48 -3.46 -13.82
CA HIS A 215 3.32 -3.76 -12.40
C HIS A 215 2.22 -4.80 -12.15
N ASP A 216 2.50 -5.76 -11.27
CA ASP A 216 1.54 -6.71 -10.71
C ASP A 216 1.92 -7.01 -9.25
N GLY A 217 1.22 -6.38 -8.30
CA GLY A 217 1.51 -6.54 -6.86
C GLY A 217 1.30 -7.97 -6.34
N GLY A 218 0.49 -8.77 -7.02
CA GLY A 218 0.24 -10.18 -6.69
C GLY A 218 1.28 -11.15 -7.26
N ASN A 219 2.17 -10.69 -8.15
CA ASN A 219 3.16 -11.53 -8.80
C ASN A 219 4.58 -11.18 -8.38
N GLN A 220 5.29 -12.15 -7.81
CA GLN A 220 6.73 -12.06 -7.62
C GLN A 220 7.42 -12.81 -8.75
N ALA A 221 8.17 -12.08 -9.60
CA ALA A 221 8.90 -12.71 -10.68
C ALA A 221 9.98 -13.66 -10.14
N PHE A 222 10.04 -14.85 -10.71
CA PHE A 222 11.13 -15.81 -10.49
C PHE A 222 12.27 -15.53 -11.49
N ALA A 223 12.97 -14.41 -11.27
CA ALA A 223 14.12 -13.97 -12.04
C ALA A 223 15.15 -13.37 -11.07
N GLU A 224 16.38 -13.18 -11.51
CA GLU A 224 17.31 -12.34 -10.76
C GLU A 224 16.72 -10.92 -10.62
N LEU A 225 17.00 -10.29 -9.51
CA LEU A 225 16.41 -9.00 -9.18
C LEU A 225 17.28 -7.86 -9.73
N ASP A 226 17.56 -7.91 -11.04
CA ASP A 226 18.16 -6.83 -11.78
C ASP A 226 17.27 -6.35 -12.94
N ALA A 227 17.54 -5.15 -13.42
CA ALA A 227 16.69 -4.48 -14.39
C ALA A 227 16.52 -5.26 -15.70
N ILE A 228 17.58 -5.95 -16.17
CA ILE A 228 17.57 -6.69 -17.45
C ILE A 228 16.74 -7.96 -17.31
N ASP A 229 16.96 -8.74 -16.25
CA ASP A 229 16.27 -10.01 -16.05
C ASP A 229 14.79 -9.79 -15.74
N LEU A 230 14.43 -8.75 -14.96
CA LEU A 230 13.04 -8.39 -14.67
C LEU A 230 12.31 -7.90 -15.94
N TYR A 231 12.98 -7.09 -16.77
CA TYR A 231 12.43 -6.68 -18.06
C TYR A 231 12.21 -7.90 -18.98
N ASN A 232 13.20 -8.78 -19.11
CA ASN A 232 13.10 -9.98 -19.93
C ASN A 232 12.01 -10.94 -19.40
N TYR A 233 11.87 -11.08 -18.09
CA TYR A 233 10.79 -11.85 -17.49
C TYR A 233 9.42 -11.33 -17.95
N TYR A 234 9.19 -10.01 -17.84
CA TYR A 234 7.95 -9.41 -18.33
C TYR A 234 7.75 -9.63 -19.84
N LYS A 235 8.78 -9.35 -20.67
CA LYS A 235 8.67 -9.47 -22.13
C LYS A 235 8.43 -10.91 -22.61
N THR A 236 8.96 -11.90 -21.90
CA THR A 236 8.83 -13.31 -22.29
C THR A 236 7.57 -13.97 -21.73
N THR A 237 7.13 -13.58 -20.55
CA THR A 237 5.98 -14.23 -19.87
C THR A 237 4.68 -13.45 -19.97
N GLY A 238 4.74 -12.15 -20.25
CA GLY A 238 3.62 -11.22 -20.18
C GLY A 238 3.16 -10.93 -18.73
N LYS A 239 3.81 -11.52 -17.71
CA LYS A 239 3.47 -11.31 -16.30
C LYS A 239 4.19 -10.09 -15.75
N GLY A 240 3.48 -9.23 -15.04
CA GLY A 240 4.06 -8.06 -14.37
C GLY A 240 5.00 -8.44 -13.23
N VAL A 241 5.63 -7.43 -12.64
CA VAL A 241 6.51 -7.54 -11.46
C VAL A 241 5.91 -6.72 -10.31
N ASN A 242 6.28 -7.04 -9.07
CA ASN A 242 5.78 -6.25 -7.93
C ASN A 242 6.51 -4.90 -7.79
N CYS A 243 6.00 -4.01 -6.92
CA CYS A 243 6.54 -2.67 -6.71
C CYS A 243 8.03 -2.66 -6.31
N ARG A 244 8.49 -3.62 -5.49
CA ARG A 244 9.90 -3.74 -5.11
C ARG A 244 10.79 -4.04 -6.31
N GLN A 245 10.40 -4.99 -7.13
CA GLN A 245 11.14 -5.40 -8.32
C GLN A 245 11.22 -4.26 -9.34
N LEU A 246 10.13 -3.52 -9.52
CA LEU A 246 10.10 -2.36 -10.41
C LEU A 246 10.96 -1.21 -9.88
N ALA A 247 10.93 -0.94 -8.56
CA ALA A 247 11.77 0.07 -7.93
C ALA A 247 13.27 -0.29 -7.97
N ILE A 248 13.62 -1.58 -7.84
CA ILE A 248 14.99 -2.05 -8.03
C ILE A 248 15.46 -1.79 -9.47
N SER A 249 14.63 -2.14 -10.48
CA SER A 249 14.96 -1.90 -11.89
C SER A 249 15.24 -0.42 -12.18
N LEU A 250 14.39 0.48 -11.70
CA LEU A 250 14.59 1.92 -11.89
C LEU A 250 15.82 2.43 -11.10
N CYS A 251 16.05 1.94 -9.88
CA CYS A 251 17.23 2.29 -9.09
C CYS A 251 18.52 1.98 -9.86
N GLU A 252 18.62 0.80 -10.48
CA GLU A 252 19.78 0.42 -11.30
C GLU A 252 19.93 1.30 -12.54
N MET A 253 18.84 1.69 -13.19
CA MET A 253 18.89 2.62 -14.31
C MET A 253 19.47 3.97 -13.88
N TYR A 254 19.06 4.53 -12.74
CA TYR A 254 19.64 5.76 -12.19
C TYR A 254 21.13 5.59 -11.85
N LEU A 255 21.49 4.53 -11.14
CA LEU A 255 22.88 4.26 -10.78
C LEU A 255 23.77 4.10 -12.03
N SER A 256 23.28 3.47 -13.09
CA SER A 256 24.00 3.29 -14.35
C SER A 256 24.27 4.61 -15.09
N MET A 257 23.43 5.61 -14.84
CA MET A 257 23.61 6.98 -15.35
C MET A 257 24.45 7.86 -14.41
N GLY A 258 24.90 7.31 -13.27
CA GLY A 258 25.67 8.04 -12.26
C GLY A 258 24.80 8.93 -11.36
N ILE A 259 23.51 8.70 -11.31
CA ILE A 259 22.56 9.42 -10.45
C ILE A 259 22.36 8.58 -9.18
N PRO A 260 22.77 9.06 -7.99
CA PRO A 260 22.56 8.33 -6.76
C PRO A 260 21.07 8.09 -6.50
N ALA A 261 20.70 6.83 -6.29
CA ALA A 261 19.31 6.43 -6.03
C ALA A 261 19.27 5.30 -5.01
N ARG A 262 18.12 5.20 -4.33
CA ARG A 262 17.77 4.09 -3.42
C ARG A 262 16.35 3.65 -3.73
N TYR A 263 16.06 2.36 -3.61
CA TYR A 263 14.68 1.91 -3.45
C TYR A 263 14.34 1.90 -1.96
N VAL A 264 13.19 2.44 -1.64
CA VAL A 264 12.74 2.66 -0.25
C VAL A 264 11.43 1.92 -0.05
N THR A 265 11.43 0.98 0.89
CA THR A 265 10.21 0.34 1.35
C THR A 265 9.50 1.28 2.31
N CYS A 266 8.35 1.76 1.91
CA CYS A 266 7.43 2.57 2.70
C CYS A 266 6.48 1.63 3.42
N MET A 267 6.43 1.71 4.75
CA MET A 267 5.79 0.72 5.62
C MET A 267 4.61 1.33 6.40
N PRO A 268 3.55 0.54 6.63
CA PRO A 268 2.41 0.94 7.44
C PRO A 268 2.73 0.93 8.95
N ALA A 269 1.85 1.57 9.73
CA ALA A 269 1.95 1.58 11.21
C ALA A 269 1.69 0.19 11.81
N ASP A 270 0.80 -0.59 11.19
CA ASP A 270 0.48 -1.93 11.64
C ASP A 270 1.54 -2.93 11.14
N SER A 271 2.26 -3.53 12.08
CA SER A 271 3.30 -4.54 11.77
C SER A 271 2.74 -5.86 11.21
N LEU A 272 1.43 -6.06 11.29
CA LEU A 272 0.73 -7.23 10.72
C LEU A 272 0.18 -6.94 9.32
N ASP A 273 0.18 -5.67 8.88
CA ASP A 273 -0.14 -5.31 7.51
C ASP A 273 1.10 -5.49 6.62
N TYR A 274 1.12 -6.57 5.85
CA TYR A 274 2.21 -6.87 4.91
C TYR A 274 2.12 -6.09 3.59
N GLU A 275 1.05 -5.32 3.36
CA GLU A 275 0.89 -4.48 2.18
C GLU A 275 1.69 -3.18 2.32
N CYS A 276 2.99 -3.27 2.08
CA CYS A 276 3.88 -2.12 1.96
C CYS A 276 3.92 -1.61 0.52
N HIS A 277 4.54 -0.44 0.31
CA HIS A 277 4.85 0.06 -1.03
C HIS A 277 6.34 0.37 -1.17
N VAL A 278 6.92 0.10 -2.34
CA VAL A 278 8.34 0.37 -2.59
C VAL A 278 8.47 1.36 -3.73
N ILE A 279 9.12 2.48 -3.44
CA ILE A 279 9.37 3.57 -4.38
C ILE A 279 10.86 3.92 -4.40
N ASN A 280 11.26 4.85 -5.26
CA ASN A 280 12.63 5.33 -5.33
C ASN A 280 12.77 6.70 -4.64
N THR A 281 13.94 6.91 -4.05
CA THR A 281 14.44 8.25 -3.77
C THR A 281 15.68 8.48 -4.62
N VAL A 282 15.74 9.63 -5.30
CA VAL A 282 16.77 9.96 -6.30
C VAL A 282 17.39 11.29 -5.91
N TRP A 283 18.73 11.36 -5.86
CA TRP A 283 19.43 12.59 -5.52
C TRP A 283 19.49 13.54 -6.71
N SER A 284 19.01 14.76 -6.54
CA SER A 284 19.21 15.84 -7.51
C SER A 284 20.34 16.75 -7.08
N GLU A 285 21.38 16.83 -7.89
CA GLU A 285 22.46 17.83 -7.73
C GLU A 285 21.94 19.24 -8.03
N GLN A 286 20.97 19.38 -8.93
CA GLN A 286 20.36 20.68 -9.26
C GLN A 286 19.59 21.23 -8.05
N LEU A 287 18.80 20.39 -7.35
CA LEU A 287 17.99 20.82 -6.21
C LEU A 287 18.69 20.58 -4.86
N GLN A 288 19.85 19.90 -4.84
CA GLN A 288 20.60 19.53 -3.64
C GLN A 288 19.75 18.78 -2.61
N LYS A 289 18.88 17.88 -3.08
CA LYS A 289 17.96 17.11 -2.24
C LYS A 289 17.56 15.78 -2.88
N TRP A 290 17.02 14.89 -2.08
CA TRP A 290 16.36 13.69 -2.55
C TRP A 290 14.99 14.02 -3.16
N LEU A 291 14.57 13.23 -4.17
CA LEU A 291 13.28 13.36 -4.85
C LEU A 291 12.43 12.11 -4.64
N TYR A 292 11.13 12.29 -4.51
CA TYR A 292 10.09 11.25 -4.49
C TYR A 292 9.83 10.77 -5.92
N ILE A 293 10.06 9.49 -6.22
CA ILE A 293 9.87 8.90 -7.54
C ILE A 293 9.22 7.52 -7.38
N ASP A 294 8.08 7.31 -8.00
CA ASP A 294 7.35 6.04 -7.93
C ASP A 294 7.13 5.43 -9.33
N PRO A 295 7.89 4.39 -9.69
CA PRO A 295 7.74 3.74 -11.00
C PRO A 295 6.45 2.92 -11.12
N THR A 296 5.82 2.52 -10.03
CA THR A 296 4.54 1.79 -10.08
C THR A 296 3.41 2.67 -10.58
N MET A 297 3.45 3.94 -10.20
CA MET A 297 2.38 4.90 -10.50
C MET A 297 2.82 5.99 -11.49
N ASP A 298 4.00 5.88 -12.10
CA ASP A 298 4.58 6.94 -12.94
C ASP A 298 4.49 8.31 -12.26
N ALA A 299 4.86 8.37 -10.97
CA ALA A 299 4.52 9.49 -10.13
C ALA A 299 5.71 10.18 -9.48
N TRP A 300 5.62 11.52 -9.43
CA TRP A 300 6.37 12.40 -8.53
C TRP A 300 5.43 13.45 -7.93
N VAL A 301 5.90 14.11 -6.90
CA VAL A 301 5.09 15.09 -6.15
C VAL A 301 5.85 16.43 -6.10
N THR A 302 5.12 17.52 -6.27
CA THR A 302 5.66 18.87 -6.12
C THR A 302 4.92 19.65 -5.03
N ASP A 303 5.52 20.76 -4.61
CA ASP A 303 4.80 21.79 -3.86
C ASP A 303 3.92 22.66 -4.80
N GLU A 304 3.25 23.65 -4.22
CA GLU A 304 2.42 24.62 -4.92
C GLU A 304 3.17 25.52 -5.91
N ASN A 305 4.51 25.56 -5.83
CA ASN A 305 5.38 26.34 -6.73
C ASN A 305 5.99 25.45 -7.83
N GLY A 306 5.65 24.17 -7.89
CA GLY A 306 6.19 23.22 -8.84
C GLY A 306 7.56 22.65 -8.48
N THR A 307 8.07 22.86 -7.25
CA THR A 307 9.33 22.28 -6.80
C THR A 307 9.13 20.82 -6.41
N MET A 308 9.90 19.92 -6.99
CA MET A 308 9.83 18.48 -6.65
C MET A 308 10.18 18.23 -5.17
N LEU A 309 9.40 17.38 -4.54
CA LEU A 309 9.51 17.05 -3.13
C LEU A 309 10.20 15.69 -2.91
N SER A 310 10.80 15.52 -1.74
CA SER A 310 11.31 14.25 -1.24
C SER A 310 10.21 13.43 -0.55
N ILE A 311 10.47 12.15 -0.29
CA ILE A 311 9.59 11.28 0.50
C ILE A 311 9.33 11.88 1.89
N ALA A 312 10.36 12.43 2.52
CA ALA A 312 10.23 13.06 3.83
C ALA A 312 9.33 14.30 3.79
N GLU A 313 9.51 15.18 2.78
CA GLU A 313 8.67 16.38 2.63
C GLU A 313 7.22 16.03 2.30
N VAL A 314 6.97 15.03 1.46
CA VAL A 314 5.60 14.55 1.19
C VAL A 314 4.93 14.08 2.47
N ARG A 315 5.63 13.27 3.30
CA ARG A 315 5.13 12.83 4.60
C ARG A 315 4.80 14.00 5.52
N GLU A 316 5.73 14.93 5.70
CA GLU A 316 5.55 16.07 6.59
C GLU A 316 4.43 17.01 6.11
N ARG A 317 4.30 17.22 4.81
CA ARG A 317 3.20 18.01 4.23
C ARG A 317 1.84 17.35 4.42
N LEU A 318 1.74 16.00 4.31
CA LEU A 318 0.52 15.26 4.63
C LEU A 318 0.13 15.40 6.10
N ILE A 319 1.10 15.31 7.01
CA ILE A 319 0.87 15.45 8.45
C ILE A 319 0.38 16.86 8.81
N ASN A 320 0.93 17.88 8.17
CA ASN A 320 0.69 19.30 8.48
C ASN A 320 -0.34 19.96 7.56
N ASP A 321 -1.10 19.22 6.78
CA ASP A 321 -2.10 19.72 5.82
C ASP A 321 -1.53 20.78 4.84
N GLN A 322 -0.27 20.64 4.46
CA GLN A 322 0.37 21.56 3.50
C GLN A 322 0.08 21.14 2.05
N PRO A 323 0.07 22.07 1.10
CA PRO A 323 -0.23 21.79 -0.30
C PRO A 323 0.70 20.73 -0.90
N LEU A 324 0.11 19.81 -1.64
CA LEU A 324 0.80 18.77 -2.43
C LEU A 324 0.16 18.73 -3.82
N VAL A 325 0.99 18.67 -4.85
CA VAL A 325 0.56 18.51 -6.24
C VAL A 325 1.13 17.22 -6.79
N LEU A 326 0.24 16.27 -7.11
CA LEU A 326 0.60 15.04 -7.81
C LEU A 326 0.78 15.36 -9.30
N CYS A 327 1.79 14.80 -9.95
CA CYS A 327 2.00 14.99 -11.37
C CYS A 327 0.79 14.50 -12.20
N GLU A 328 0.55 15.12 -13.34
CA GLU A 328 -0.59 14.79 -14.21
C GLU A 328 -0.47 13.40 -14.88
N THR A 329 0.75 12.90 -15.02
CA THR A 329 1.02 11.59 -15.61
C THR A 329 0.74 10.42 -14.67
N ALA A 330 0.56 10.67 -13.37
CA ALA A 330 0.42 9.61 -12.37
C ALA A 330 -0.68 8.64 -12.71
N ASN A 331 -0.31 7.39 -13.03
CA ASN A 331 -1.24 6.34 -13.43
C ASN A 331 -0.71 4.96 -13.03
N TRP A 332 -1.60 3.98 -12.92
CA TRP A 332 -1.23 2.58 -12.74
C TRP A 332 -1.38 1.82 -14.05
N ASN A 333 -0.26 1.37 -14.63
CA ASN A 333 -0.20 0.55 -15.86
C ASN A 333 -0.95 1.16 -17.07
N HIS A 334 -1.11 2.46 -17.17
CA HIS A 334 -1.97 3.15 -18.16
C HIS A 334 -3.46 2.75 -18.10
N GLU A 335 -3.88 2.08 -17.04
CA GLU A 335 -5.25 1.59 -16.86
C GLU A 335 -6.05 2.44 -15.89
N SER A 336 -5.38 3.09 -14.93
CA SER A 336 -6.04 3.84 -13.87
C SER A 336 -5.26 5.09 -13.52
N GLN A 337 -5.81 6.26 -13.91
CA GLN A 337 -5.31 7.57 -13.49
C GLN A 337 -5.38 7.69 -11.98
N GLN A 338 -4.30 8.18 -11.35
CA GLN A 338 -4.25 8.39 -9.92
C GLN A 338 -4.73 9.78 -9.56
N THR A 339 -5.41 9.88 -8.42
CA THR A 339 -5.75 11.17 -7.81
C THR A 339 -4.97 11.39 -6.53
N LYS A 340 -4.76 12.63 -6.15
CA LYS A 340 -4.10 13.00 -4.90
C LYS A 340 -4.77 12.34 -3.69
N GLU A 341 -6.10 12.37 -3.63
CA GLU A 341 -6.90 11.85 -2.51
C GLU A 341 -6.73 10.33 -2.36
N TYR A 342 -6.71 9.60 -3.47
CA TYR A 342 -6.51 8.15 -3.41
C TYR A 342 -5.04 7.80 -3.19
N TYR A 343 -4.16 8.32 -4.05
CA TYR A 343 -2.76 7.91 -4.05
C TYR A 343 -1.99 8.45 -2.85
N LEU A 344 -2.05 9.76 -2.57
CA LEU A 344 -1.28 10.36 -1.48
C LEU A 344 -2.00 10.26 -0.12
N GLU A 345 -3.29 10.61 -0.04
CA GLU A 345 -3.99 10.75 1.24
C GLU A 345 -4.56 9.42 1.77
N THR A 346 -4.65 8.39 0.91
CA THR A 346 -5.11 7.06 1.32
C THR A 346 -3.99 6.03 1.21
N TYR A 347 -3.49 5.76 0.00
CA TYR A 347 -2.56 4.66 -0.24
C TYR A 347 -1.17 4.96 0.34
N MET A 348 -0.58 6.12 0.00
CA MET A 348 0.75 6.48 0.51
C MET A 348 0.69 6.92 1.97
N ALA A 349 -0.35 7.62 2.43
CA ALA A 349 -0.50 7.95 3.84
C ALA A 349 -0.45 6.71 4.75
N LYS A 350 -1.00 5.56 4.31
CA LYS A 350 -0.85 4.28 4.99
C LYS A 350 0.62 3.86 5.09
N ASN A 351 1.36 4.03 4.00
CA ASN A 351 2.69 3.48 3.80
C ASN A 351 3.85 4.44 4.16
N LEU A 352 3.57 5.67 4.56
CA LEU A 352 4.60 6.65 4.95
C LEU A 352 4.85 6.69 6.47
N TYR A 353 4.53 5.61 7.21
CA TYR A 353 4.68 5.60 8.66
C TYR A 353 6.13 5.40 9.09
N TYR A 354 6.85 4.43 8.49
CA TYR A 354 8.28 4.24 8.65
C TYR A 354 8.92 3.72 7.35
N PHE A 355 10.25 3.77 7.27
CA PHE A 355 10.97 3.49 6.03
C PHE A 355 12.07 2.47 6.22
N VAL A 356 12.36 1.70 5.16
CA VAL A 356 13.48 0.77 5.09
C VAL A 356 14.20 0.95 3.77
N CYS A 357 15.53 1.03 3.78
CA CYS A 357 16.32 0.96 2.55
C CYS A 357 17.65 0.22 2.78
N LYS A 358 18.37 -0.08 1.69
CA LYS A 358 19.70 -0.68 1.74
C LYS A 358 20.79 0.37 2.00
N LYS A 359 21.80 0.01 2.77
CA LYS A 359 23.04 0.80 2.89
C LYS A 359 23.88 0.74 1.62
N LEU A 360 23.89 -0.43 0.95
CA LEU A 360 24.64 -0.65 -0.29
C LEU A 360 23.68 -0.68 -1.50
N ASN A 361 23.71 0.37 -2.31
CA ASN A 361 22.90 0.52 -3.52
C ASN A 361 23.71 0.11 -4.75
N ARG A 362 23.34 -0.98 -5.38
CA ARG A 362 24.11 -1.66 -6.42
C ARG A 362 23.26 -2.46 -7.37
N PHE A 363 23.89 -2.98 -8.43
CA PHE A 363 23.32 -3.97 -9.33
C PHE A 363 22.92 -5.24 -8.58
N ASN A 364 21.74 -5.77 -8.88
CA ASN A 364 21.15 -6.99 -8.33
C ASN A 364 21.26 -7.04 -6.80
N PRO A 365 20.66 -6.07 -6.07
CA PRO A 365 20.91 -5.89 -4.64
C PRO A 365 20.34 -7.03 -3.79
N GLU A 366 19.32 -7.72 -4.29
CA GLU A 366 18.61 -8.81 -3.61
C GLU A 366 18.66 -10.12 -4.40
N SER A 367 19.85 -10.45 -4.97
CA SER A 367 20.05 -11.66 -5.75
C SER A 367 19.52 -12.92 -5.06
N LEU A 368 18.84 -13.78 -5.81
CA LEU A 368 18.36 -15.08 -5.34
C LEU A 368 19.51 -16.04 -4.97
N TYR A 369 20.71 -15.81 -5.54
CA TYR A 369 21.89 -16.67 -5.36
C TYR A 369 22.87 -16.15 -4.30
N ARG A 370 22.56 -15.04 -3.63
CA ARG A 370 23.36 -14.50 -2.54
C ARG A 370 22.56 -14.52 -1.23
N ASN A 371 23.26 -14.76 -0.13
CA ASN A 371 22.67 -14.50 1.18
C ASN A 371 22.47 -12.99 1.32
N ASN A 372 21.22 -12.56 1.31
CA ASN A 372 20.85 -11.18 1.61
C ASN A 372 21.07 -10.96 3.12
N ASP A 373 22.08 -10.14 3.46
CA ASP A 373 22.37 -9.82 4.85
C ASP A 373 21.34 -8.80 5.37
N PRO A 374 20.51 -9.17 6.36
CA PRO A 374 19.60 -8.20 6.99
C PRO A 374 20.32 -7.01 7.60
N ALA A 375 21.60 -7.14 7.95
CA ALA A 375 22.43 -6.04 8.47
C ALA A 375 22.72 -4.95 7.41
N ASP A 376 22.47 -5.23 6.11
CA ASP A 376 22.56 -4.21 5.06
C ASP A 376 21.34 -3.27 5.04
N ASP A 377 20.25 -3.63 5.70
CA ASP A 377 19.09 -2.76 5.83
C ASP A 377 19.30 -1.69 6.90
N VAL A 378 18.66 -0.55 6.69
CA VAL A 378 18.51 0.51 7.70
C VAL A 378 17.06 0.97 7.74
N ARG A 379 16.56 1.25 8.95
CA ARG A 379 15.19 1.71 9.19
C ARG A 379 15.17 3.10 9.80
N LEU A 380 14.28 3.95 9.28
CA LEU A 380 13.88 5.20 9.92
C LEU A 380 12.50 4.99 10.54
N ILE A 381 12.42 5.08 11.86
CA ILE A 381 11.18 4.83 12.62
C ILE A 381 10.80 6.06 13.47
N PRO A 382 9.49 6.28 13.72
CA PRO A 382 9.05 7.27 14.68
C PRO A 382 9.56 6.96 16.10
N VAL A 383 9.70 7.99 16.93
CA VAL A 383 10.10 7.82 18.34
C VAL A 383 9.12 6.90 19.07
N GLY A 384 9.65 5.93 19.81
CA GLY A 384 8.84 4.97 20.58
C GLY A 384 8.22 3.83 19.75
N PHE A 385 8.43 3.80 18.43
CA PHE A 385 8.03 2.65 17.63
C PHE A 385 9.04 1.51 17.83
N VAL A 386 8.61 0.42 18.45
CA VAL A 386 9.50 -0.69 18.84
C VAL A 386 9.09 -1.97 18.10
N ASN A 387 10.09 -2.61 17.49
CA ASN A 387 9.97 -3.99 17.03
C ASN A 387 11.28 -4.73 17.36
N ASN A 388 11.24 -5.63 18.31
CA ASN A 388 12.43 -6.30 18.85
C ASN A 388 13.02 -7.41 17.95
N ASN A 389 12.40 -7.68 16.81
CA ASN A 389 12.80 -8.78 15.91
C ASN A 389 13.71 -8.34 14.75
N TRP A 390 14.03 -7.06 14.63
CA TRP A 390 14.86 -6.55 13.55
C TRP A 390 16.36 -6.77 13.80
N LYS A 391 17.05 -7.30 12.80
CA LYS A 391 18.51 -7.55 12.81
C LYS A 391 19.26 -6.53 11.97
N CYS A 392 18.76 -5.30 11.87
CA CYS A 392 19.34 -4.24 11.06
C CYS A 392 19.48 -2.95 11.83
N ASP A 393 20.25 -2.01 11.30
CA ASP A 393 20.37 -0.68 11.88
C ASP A 393 19.01 0.03 11.90
N THR A 394 18.75 0.74 12.98
CA THR A 394 17.52 1.49 13.17
C THR A 394 17.85 2.88 13.70
N THR A 395 17.24 3.90 13.13
CA THR A 395 17.41 5.29 13.59
C THR A 395 16.06 5.99 13.69
N THR A 396 15.95 6.95 14.59
CA THR A 396 14.84 7.92 14.62
C THR A 396 15.24 9.24 13.97
N ASP A 397 16.52 9.38 13.56
CA ASP A 397 17.08 10.61 13.00
C ASP A 397 16.93 10.63 11.47
N PRO A 398 16.05 11.50 10.91
CA PRO A 398 15.88 11.63 9.48
C PRO A 398 17.12 12.19 8.77
N GLU A 399 17.99 12.97 9.43
CA GLU A 399 19.21 13.48 8.80
C GLU A 399 20.23 12.34 8.56
N VAL A 400 20.22 11.31 9.42
CA VAL A 400 21.04 10.12 9.23
C VAL A 400 20.50 9.27 8.07
N PHE A 401 19.20 9.01 8.07
CA PHE A 401 18.57 8.15 7.05
C PHE A 401 18.58 8.79 5.65
N TRP A 402 18.25 10.09 5.56
CA TRP A 402 18.24 10.85 4.30
C TRP A 402 19.56 11.56 4.03
N ALA A 403 20.67 11.08 4.60
CA ALA A 403 21.98 11.68 4.41
C ALA A 403 22.29 11.86 2.91
N LYS A 404 22.88 13.02 2.57
CA LYS A 404 23.39 13.35 1.24
C LYS A 404 24.38 12.27 0.76
N PRO A 405 24.34 11.86 -0.53
CA PRO A 405 25.37 10.99 -1.07
C PRO A 405 26.76 11.60 -0.89
N LYS A 406 27.68 10.82 -0.30
CA LYS A 406 29.09 11.24 -0.25
C LYS A 406 29.69 11.01 -1.65
N LYS A 407 30.35 12.01 -2.22
CA LYS A 407 31.19 11.79 -3.41
C LYS A 407 32.32 10.86 -2.98
N GLU A 408 32.47 9.72 -3.67
CA GLU A 408 33.65 8.90 -3.48
C GLU A 408 34.87 9.75 -3.87
N GLN A 409 35.86 9.81 -2.94
CA GLN A 409 37.15 10.46 -3.16
C GLN A 409 38.03 9.57 -4.03
#